data_72a419de9586944accb7da9d29260847
#
_entry.id   72a419de9586944accb7da9d29260847
#
_cell.length_a   1.000
_cell.length_b   1.000
_cell.length_c   1.000
_cell.angle_alpha   90.00
_cell.angle_beta   90.00
_cell.angle_gamma   90.00
#
_symmetry.space_group_name_H-M   'P 1'
#
loop_
_entity.id
_entity.type
_entity.pdbx_description
1 polymer ?
#
loop_
_entity_poly.entity_id
_entity_poly.type
_entity_poly.pdbx_seq_one_letter_code
_entity_poly.pdbx_strand_id
1 'polypeptide(L)'
;MPSGSAILDSDFRYIDKKGNLMRSRTELSIAEILSFLDIEYEYNYSVTLKNGKKIHVDFKTKKGFIEVIDDEKDIAKYKELKQEIQETKLIAIGHPKLAAQLKELDDIVLYKTKDVQTGSIFIEDPSFAFDYAHILPLVEKCSILHGHTSSVMVELVGEMKNNLLVDFGEAKKIIKEVIAVIDHKFFINKRYLVKEDDLNYNIAFDGPKGKFDLQMPKNTTYLLEGEATVENLSTEIIKLLVPKMPESVEAVGVYIYEGYNKGAHIISQISRS
;
A
#
# COMPACT_ATOMS: atom_id res chain seq x y z
N MET A 1 -31.86 -18.65 30.15
CA MET A 1 -31.31 -17.68 29.20
C MET A 1 -30.37 -16.76 29.98
N PRO A 2 -29.08 -16.78 29.81
CA PRO A 2 -28.22 -15.78 30.41
C PRO A 2 -28.41 -14.46 29.66
N SER A 3 -28.69 -13.43 30.42
CA SER A 3 -28.88 -12.05 29.93
C SER A 3 -27.61 -11.55 29.24
N GLY A 4 -27.73 -11.25 27.95
CA GLY A 4 -26.67 -10.75 27.14
C GLY A 4 -26.35 -9.26 27.39
N SER A 5 -25.75 -8.96 28.52
CA SER A 5 -25.19 -7.64 28.81
C SER A 5 -23.69 -7.68 29.11
N ALA A 6 -23.02 -8.69 28.57
CA ALA A 6 -21.58 -8.70 28.64
C ALA A 6 -21.02 -8.15 27.38
N ILE A 7 -21.03 -6.84 27.24
CA ILE A 7 -20.30 -6.47 26.24
C ILE A 7 -20.08 -5.20 25.77
N LEU A 8 -19.03 -4.90 25.66
CA LEU A 8 -18.16 -3.85 25.25
C LEU A 8 -17.58 -3.24 26.53
N ASP A 9 -16.63 -3.93 27.06
CA ASP A 9 -15.58 -3.29 27.83
C ASP A 9 -15.10 -2.15 26.93
N SER A 10 -15.42 -0.92 27.33
CA SER A 10 -15.23 0.30 26.50
C SER A 10 -13.76 0.54 26.12
N ASP A 11 -12.85 -0.28 26.65
CA ASP A 11 -11.42 -0.18 26.45
C ASP A 11 -10.91 -0.92 25.20
N PHE A 12 -11.67 -1.87 24.65
CA PHE A 12 -11.27 -2.62 23.45
C PHE A 12 -11.90 -2.02 22.20
N ARG A 13 -11.07 -1.46 21.31
CA ARG A 13 -11.51 -0.72 20.10
C ARG A 13 -11.04 -1.31 18.79
N TYR A 14 -10.08 -2.24 18.82
CA TYR A 14 -9.41 -2.75 17.63
C TYR A 14 -9.40 -4.27 17.65
N ILE A 15 -9.39 -4.89 16.47
CA ILE A 15 -9.34 -6.35 16.31
C ILE A 15 -8.18 -6.69 15.40
N ASP A 16 -7.28 -7.58 15.83
CA ASP A 16 -6.21 -8.09 14.99
C ASP A 16 -6.69 -9.23 14.07
N LYS A 17 -5.82 -9.70 13.18
CA LYS A 17 -6.11 -10.81 12.25
C LYS A 17 -6.41 -12.16 12.93
N LYS A 18 -6.03 -12.32 14.19
CA LYS A 18 -6.30 -13.52 14.99
C LYS A 18 -7.59 -13.43 15.80
N GLY A 19 -8.29 -12.28 15.74
CA GLY A 19 -9.52 -12.03 16.49
C GLY A 19 -9.30 -11.53 17.91
N ASN A 20 -8.07 -11.13 18.28
CA ASN A 20 -7.82 -10.55 19.59
C ASN A 20 -8.36 -9.12 19.64
N LEU A 21 -9.09 -8.80 20.71
CA LEU A 21 -9.57 -7.45 20.99
C LEU A 21 -8.47 -6.63 21.68
N MET A 22 -8.06 -5.53 21.06
CA MET A 22 -6.94 -4.70 21.50
C MET A 22 -7.39 -3.33 21.97
N ARG A 23 -6.67 -2.75 22.94
CA ARG A 23 -7.03 -1.50 23.60
C ARG A 23 -6.57 -0.28 22.81
N SER A 24 -5.44 -0.39 22.12
CA SER A 24 -4.88 0.76 21.39
C SER A 24 -4.55 0.44 19.95
N ARG A 25 -4.43 1.51 19.14
CA ARG A 25 -3.96 1.41 17.76
C ARG A 25 -2.49 1.00 17.68
N THR A 26 -1.71 1.36 18.68
CA THR A 26 -0.30 0.96 18.79
C THR A 26 -0.18 -0.53 18.99
N GLU A 27 -0.99 -1.12 19.87
CA GLU A 27 -1.07 -2.58 20.07
C GLU A 27 -1.44 -3.29 18.76
N LEU A 28 -2.46 -2.79 18.03
CA LEU A 28 -2.83 -3.36 16.73
C LEU A 28 -1.66 -3.32 15.75
N SER A 29 -0.96 -2.18 15.64
CA SER A 29 0.18 -2.04 14.74
C SER A 29 1.30 -3.03 15.07
N ILE A 30 1.56 -3.25 16.35
CA ILE A 30 2.56 -4.24 16.80
C ILE A 30 2.11 -5.66 16.47
N ALA A 31 0.83 -6.00 16.68
CA ALA A 31 0.29 -7.30 16.31
C ALA A 31 0.41 -7.58 14.80
N GLU A 32 0.18 -6.56 13.97
CA GLU A 32 0.35 -6.65 12.52
C GLU A 32 1.81 -6.84 12.12
N ILE A 33 2.74 -6.12 12.75
CA ILE A 33 4.19 -6.29 12.53
C ILE A 33 4.64 -7.70 12.94
N LEU A 34 4.22 -8.18 14.11
CA LEU A 34 4.55 -9.53 14.57
C LEU A 34 4.02 -10.58 13.60
N SER A 35 2.80 -10.40 13.10
CA SER A 35 2.18 -11.29 12.12
C SER A 35 2.90 -11.22 10.77
N PHE A 36 3.32 -10.05 10.32
CA PHE A 36 4.08 -9.86 9.07
C PHE A 36 5.46 -10.53 9.13
N LEU A 37 6.10 -10.50 10.31
CA LEU A 37 7.40 -11.15 10.55
C LEU A 37 7.29 -12.64 10.90
N ASP A 38 6.09 -13.23 10.82
CA ASP A 38 5.79 -14.62 11.20
C ASP A 38 6.23 -14.95 12.64
N ILE A 39 6.08 -13.97 13.55
CA ILE A 39 6.37 -14.13 14.97
C ILE A 39 5.08 -14.49 15.69
N GLU A 40 4.99 -15.71 16.22
CA GLU A 40 3.88 -16.12 17.06
C GLU A 40 3.83 -15.32 18.35
N TYR A 41 2.63 -14.89 18.76
CA TYR A 41 2.39 -14.17 20.00
C TYR A 41 1.08 -14.56 20.66
N GLU A 42 1.03 -14.41 21.97
CA GLU A 42 -0.18 -14.43 22.80
C GLU A 42 -0.42 -12.99 23.29
N TYR A 43 -1.61 -12.45 23.00
CA TYR A 43 -2.00 -11.09 23.41
C TYR A 43 -2.63 -11.11 24.82
N ASN A 44 -2.38 -10.04 25.60
CA ASN A 44 -2.90 -9.85 26.96
C ASN A 44 -2.55 -11.03 27.89
N TYR A 45 -1.28 -11.47 27.83
CA TYR A 45 -0.81 -12.66 28.54
C TYR A 45 -0.66 -12.40 30.05
N SER A 46 -1.24 -13.27 30.89
CA SER A 46 -1.18 -13.15 32.34
C SER A 46 0.14 -13.67 32.90
N VAL A 47 0.87 -12.82 33.61
CA VAL A 47 2.10 -13.14 34.33
C VAL A 47 1.83 -13.08 35.84
N THR A 48 2.27 -14.10 36.59
CA THR A 48 2.20 -14.08 38.06
C THR A 48 3.55 -13.61 38.58
N LEU A 49 3.57 -12.51 39.31
CA LEU A 49 4.76 -11.95 39.94
C LEU A 49 5.16 -12.77 41.18
N LYS A 50 6.40 -12.57 41.70
CA LYS A 50 6.91 -13.25 42.91
C LYS A 50 6.08 -13.00 44.14
N ASN A 51 5.40 -11.87 44.23
CA ASN A 51 4.49 -11.50 45.29
C ASN A 51 3.08 -12.12 45.19
N GLY A 52 2.84 -12.94 44.15
CA GLY A 52 1.55 -13.59 43.87
C GLY A 52 0.56 -12.70 43.07
N LYS A 53 0.88 -11.45 42.80
CA LYS A 53 0.04 -10.54 41.99
C LYS A 53 0.05 -11.00 40.53
N LYS A 54 -1.11 -10.96 39.88
CA LYS A 54 -1.22 -11.18 38.41
C LYS A 54 -1.22 -9.86 37.68
N ILE A 55 -0.35 -9.76 36.67
CA ILE A 55 -0.28 -8.64 35.75
C ILE A 55 -0.39 -9.18 34.33
N HIS A 56 -1.03 -8.43 33.43
CA HIS A 56 -1.10 -8.78 32.02
C HIS A 56 -0.07 -8.01 31.24
N VAL A 57 0.78 -8.70 30.48
CA VAL A 57 1.66 -8.11 29.46
C VAL A 57 0.95 -8.08 28.13
N ASP A 58 1.22 -7.05 27.30
CA ASP A 58 0.47 -6.90 26.07
C ASP A 58 0.76 -8.03 25.09
N PHE A 59 2.04 -8.42 24.93
CA PHE A 59 2.38 -9.57 24.07
C PHE A 59 3.42 -10.46 24.70
N LYS A 60 3.18 -11.78 24.61
CA LYS A 60 4.18 -12.82 24.87
C LYS A 60 4.62 -13.44 23.56
N THR A 61 5.91 -13.54 23.34
CA THR A 61 6.54 -14.22 22.21
C THR A 61 7.49 -15.30 22.69
N LYS A 62 8.01 -16.13 21.77
CA LYS A 62 9.09 -17.10 22.08
C LYS A 62 10.39 -16.43 22.59
N LYS A 63 10.59 -15.12 22.29
CA LYS A 63 11.80 -14.37 22.63
C LYS A 63 11.65 -13.50 23.89
N GLY A 64 10.47 -13.44 24.48
CA GLY A 64 10.18 -12.62 25.66
C GLY A 64 8.86 -11.87 25.56
N PHE A 65 8.71 -10.87 26.41
CA PHE A 65 7.53 -10.04 26.52
C PHE A 65 7.70 -8.69 25.83
N ILE A 66 6.58 -8.15 25.33
CA ILE A 66 6.50 -6.80 24.79
C ILE A 66 5.39 -6.07 25.56
N GLU A 67 5.71 -4.89 26.03
CA GLU A 67 4.78 -3.98 26.69
C GLU A 67 4.66 -2.71 25.90
N VAL A 68 3.44 -2.30 25.61
CA VAL A 68 3.14 -1.08 24.86
C VAL A 68 2.97 0.08 25.83
N ILE A 69 3.67 1.18 25.60
CA ILE A 69 3.67 2.35 26.48
C ILE A 69 2.91 3.46 25.76
N ASP A 70 1.62 3.51 25.94
CA ASP A 70 0.74 4.52 25.37
C ASP A 70 0.45 5.67 26.36
N ASP A 71 0.56 5.41 27.68
CA ASP A 71 0.35 6.42 28.72
C ASP A 71 1.30 6.25 29.93
N GLU A 72 1.16 7.14 30.93
CA GLU A 72 1.99 7.09 32.14
C GLU A 72 1.71 5.88 33.06
N LYS A 73 0.52 5.31 32.98
CA LYS A 73 0.18 4.10 33.76
C LYS A 73 0.95 2.90 33.25
N ASP A 74 1.16 2.82 31.91
CA ASP A 74 1.95 1.76 31.30
C ASP A 74 3.41 1.84 31.72
N ILE A 75 3.95 3.05 31.94
CA ILE A 75 5.29 3.25 32.52
C ILE A 75 5.40 2.63 33.90
N ALA A 76 4.42 2.86 34.77
CA ALA A 76 4.41 2.30 36.13
C ALA A 76 4.33 0.77 36.10
N LYS A 77 3.45 0.22 35.26
CA LYS A 77 3.30 -1.20 35.01
C LYS A 77 4.58 -1.83 34.49
N TYR A 78 5.23 -1.20 33.49
CA TYR A 78 6.50 -1.68 32.94
C TYR A 78 7.62 -1.74 34.00
N LYS A 79 7.75 -0.70 34.82
CA LYS A 79 8.74 -0.66 35.91
C LYS A 79 8.51 -1.78 36.93
N GLU A 80 7.26 -2.06 37.31
CA GLU A 80 6.92 -3.17 38.18
C GLU A 80 7.28 -4.51 37.53
N LEU A 81 6.92 -4.72 36.26
CA LEU A 81 7.28 -5.93 35.52
C LEU A 81 8.80 -6.13 35.43
N LYS A 82 9.57 -5.07 35.13
CA LYS A 82 11.03 -5.14 34.98
C LYS A 82 11.75 -5.53 36.27
N GLN A 83 11.24 -5.09 37.42
CA GLN A 83 11.80 -5.48 38.73
C GLN A 83 11.56 -6.96 39.07
N GLU A 84 10.42 -7.50 38.67
CA GLU A 84 9.99 -8.84 39.03
C GLU A 84 10.42 -9.92 38.02
N ILE A 85 10.51 -9.56 36.72
CA ILE A 85 10.86 -10.48 35.64
C ILE A 85 12.34 -10.30 35.28
N GLN A 86 13.23 -10.96 35.99
CA GLN A 86 14.69 -10.82 35.79
C GLN A 86 15.24 -11.78 34.71
N GLU A 87 14.59 -12.92 34.46
CA GLU A 87 15.11 -13.98 33.58
C GLU A 87 14.55 -13.92 32.14
N THR A 88 13.46 -13.19 31.93
CA THR A 88 12.80 -13.09 30.62
C THR A 88 13.00 -11.71 30.02
N LYS A 89 13.38 -11.66 28.76
CA LYS A 89 13.53 -10.39 28.04
C LYS A 89 12.20 -9.64 28.03
N LEU A 90 12.19 -8.40 28.49
CA LEU A 90 11.05 -7.51 28.48
C LEU A 90 11.42 -6.28 27.62
N ILE A 91 10.64 -6.01 26.57
CA ILE A 91 10.82 -4.91 25.64
C ILE A 91 9.67 -3.93 25.83
N ALA A 92 9.99 -2.64 25.98
CA ALA A 92 9.00 -1.56 25.93
C ALA A 92 8.94 -0.98 24.52
N ILE A 93 7.75 -0.77 23.99
CA ILE A 93 7.51 -0.07 22.73
C ILE A 93 6.55 1.08 23.02
N GLY A 94 6.97 2.33 22.75
CA GLY A 94 6.14 3.48 23.11
C GLY A 94 6.50 4.77 22.37
N HIS A 95 5.67 5.78 22.58
CA HIS A 95 5.87 7.10 21.99
C HIS A 95 7.15 7.77 22.56
N PRO A 96 7.98 8.44 21.74
CA PRO A 96 9.26 9.05 22.18
C PRO A 96 9.17 9.99 23.38
N LYS A 97 8.06 10.70 23.54
CA LYS A 97 7.84 11.60 24.71
C LYS A 97 7.71 10.84 26.03
N LEU A 98 7.10 9.64 25.99
CA LEU A 98 6.98 8.78 27.16
C LEU A 98 8.27 7.99 27.39
N ALA A 99 8.95 7.60 26.34
CA ALA A 99 10.24 6.93 26.41
C ALA A 99 11.34 7.79 27.05
N ALA A 100 11.25 9.12 27.00
CA ALA A 100 12.17 9.99 27.71
C ALA A 100 12.16 9.79 29.24
N GLN A 101 11.05 9.31 29.81
CA GLN A 101 10.91 8.96 31.24
C GLN A 101 11.49 7.58 31.57
N LEU A 102 11.81 6.78 30.55
CA LEU A 102 12.35 5.43 30.67
C LEU A 102 13.84 5.35 30.28
N LYS A 103 14.53 6.49 30.14
CA LYS A 103 15.94 6.61 29.69
C LYS A 103 16.95 5.77 30.49
N GLU A 104 16.60 5.32 31.67
CA GLU A 104 17.45 4.48 32.52
C GLU A 104 17.25 2.97 32.28
N LEU A 105 16.41 2.58 31.30
CA LEU A 105 16.08 1.19 31.03
C LEU A 105 16.71 0.77 29.68
N ASP A 106 17.66 -0.13 29.73
CA ASP A 106 18.52 -0.55 28.60
C ASP A 106 17.81 -1.25 27.43
N ASP A 107 16.51 -1.58 27.55
CA ASP A 107 15.78 -2.40 26.59
C ASP A 107 14.63 -1.67 25.88
N ILE A 108 14.72 -0.37 25.67
CA ILE A 108 13.67 0.40 25.00
C ILE A 108 13.89 0.39 23.49
N VAL A 109 13.01 -0.25 22.75
CA VAL A 109 12.87 0.00 21.33
C VAL A 109 12.06 1.28 21.16
N LEU A 110 12.76 2.40 20.98
CA LEU A 110 12.10 3.67 20.63
C LEU A 110 11.49 3.51 19.25
N TYR A 111 10.15 3.57 19.17
CA TYR A 111 9.49 3.89 17.93
C TYR A 111 9.85 5.35 17.63
N LYS A 112 10.96 5.56 16.93
CA LYS A 112 11.18 6.84 16.26
C LYS A 112 10.12 6.89 15.16
N THR A 113 8.99 7.53 15.43
CA THR A 113 8.39 8.30 14.36
C THR A 113 9.49 9.23 13.91
N LYS A 114 10.08 8.97 12.75
CA LYS A 114 10.82 10.01 12.07
C LYS A 114 9.91 11.24 12.13
N ASP A 115 10.44 12.41 12.46
CA ASP A 115 9.75 13.70 12.27
C ASP A 115 9.57 13.99 10.76
N VAL A 116 9.17 12.96 10.03
CA VAL A 116 9.01 12.95 8.60
C VAL A 116 7.51 12.98 8.35
N GLN A 117 7.04 14.11 7.91
CA GLN A 117 5.68 14.21 7.42
C GLN A 117 5.61 13.52 6.05
N THR A 118 4.85 12.44 5.96
CA THR A 118 4.45 11.85 4.69
C THR A 118 3.26 12.62 4.16
N GLY A 119 3.38 13.11 2.93
CA GLY A 119 2.32 13.81 2.22
C GLY A 119 1.82 13.00 1.03
N SER A 120 0.60 13.30 0.61
CA SER A 120 0.05 12.87 -0.67
C SER A 120 -0.41 14.09 -1.45
N ILE A 121 -0.02 14.17 -2.73
CA ILE A 121 -0.47 15.22 -3.64
C ILE A 121 -1.15 14.60 -4.84
N PHE A 122 -2.19 15.27 -5.32
CA PHE A 122 -2.97 14.87 -6.48
C PHE A 122 -2.71 15.86 -7.61
N ILE A 123 -2.39 15.35 -8.79
CA ILE A 123 -2.08 16.15 -9.97
C ILE A 123 -3.02 15.72 -11.09
N GLU A 124 -3.88 16.62 -11.48
CA GLU A 124 -4.80 16.50 -12.60
C GLU A 124 -4.61 17.67 -13.54
N ASP A 125 -4.65 17.43 -14.84
CA ASP A 125 -4.54 18.48 -15.87
C ASP A 125 -5.27 18.00 -17.13
N PRO A 126 -6.01 18.87 -17.84
CA PRO A 126 -6.66 18.51 -19.10
C PRO A 126 -5.70 17.92 -20.15
N SER A 127 -4.41 18.30 -20.12
CA SER A 127 -3.39 17.75 -21.01
C SER A 127 -2.95 16.33 -20.69
N PHE A 128 -3.48 15.72 -19.63
CA PHE A 128 -3.26 14.30 -19.29
C PHE A 128 -4.33 13.39 -19.89
N ALA A 129 -5.26 13.94 -20.65
CA ALA A 129 -6.17 13.11 -21.44
C ALA A 129 -5.40 12.42 -22.58
N PHE A 130 -5.78 11.19 -22.90
CA PHE A 130 -5.24 10.44 -24.01
C PHE A 130 -6.33 9.63 -24.72
N ASP A 131 -6.19 9.51 -26.02
CA ASP A 131 -7.07 8.71 -26.87
C ASP A 131 -6.41 7.38 -27.19
N TYR A 132 -7.18 6.31 -27.17
CA TYR A 132 -6.68 5.00 -27.54
C TYR A 132 -7.76 4.09 -28.09
N ALA A 133 -7.34 3.05 -28.78
CA ALA A 133 -8.18 1.96 -29.20
C ALA A 133 -7.71 0.67 -28.55
N HIS A 134 -8.64 -0.25 -28.29
CA HIS A 134 -8.32 -1.57 -27.77
C HIS A 134 -9.35 -2.62 -28.20
N ILE A 135 -9.00 -3.89 -28.00
CA ILE A 135 -9.91 -5.01 -27.99
C ILE A 135 -9.68 -5.77 -26.69
N LEU A 136 -10.78 -6.07 -25.99
CA LEU A 136 -10.73 -6.80 -24.73
C LEU A 136 -11.48 -8.15 -24.85
N PRO A 137 -10.81 -9.23 -25.25
CA PRO A 137 -11.46 -10.51 -25.52
C PRO A 137 -12.08 -11.22 -24.32
N LEU A 138 -11.90 -10.68 -23.10
CA LEU A 138 -12.43 -11.26 -21.86
C LEU A 138 -13.93 -10.99 -21.65
N VAL A 139 -14.47 -9.93 -22.23
CA VAL A 139 -15.84 -9.46 -21.99
C VAL A 139 -16.57 -9.30 -23.32
N GLU A 140 -17.75 -9.90 -23.43
CA GLU A 140 -18.52 -9.93 -24.68
C GLU A 140 -18.73 -8.56 -25.33
N LYS A 141 -19.09 -7.53 -24.52
CA LYS A 141 -19.30 -6.17 -25.03
C LYS A 141 -18.03 -5.48 -25.51
N CYS A 142 -16.92 -5.71 -24.83
CA CYS A 142 -15.64 -5.07 -25.11
C CYS A 142 -14.75 -5.89 -26.06
N SER A 143 -15.23 -7.06 -26.56
CA SER A 143 -14.47 -7.92 -27.48
C SER A 143 -14.50 -7.46 -28.94
N ILE A 144 -14.96 -6.26 -29.21
CA ILE A 144 -14.87 -5.58 -30.51
C ILE A 144 -13.80 -4.50 -30.45
N LEU A 145 -13.30 -4.11 -31.64
CA LEU A 145 -12.41 -2.95 -31.72
C LEU A 145 -13.21 -1.68 -31.38
N HIS A 146 -12.78 -0.98 -30.33
CA HIS A 146 -13.39 0.27 -29.91
C HIS A 146 -12.33 1.18 -29.24
N GLY A 147 -12.70 2.40 -28.92
CA GLY A 147 -11.76 3.35 -28.32
C GLY A 147 -12.41 4.21 -27.27
N HIS A 148 -11.54 4.86 -26.51
CA HIS A 148 -11.89 5.79 -25.44
C HIS A 148 -11.04 7.05 -25.49
N THR A 149 -11.61 8.14 -25.03
CA THR A 149 -10.88 9.29 -24.51
C THR A 149 -10.85 9.15 -23.00
N SER A 150 -9.69 8.94 -22.44
CA SER A 150 -9.49 8.79 -21.01
C SER A 150 -8.77 9.97 -20.40
N SER A 151 -9.13 10.33 -19.18
CA SER A 151 -8.41 11.31 -18.36
C SER A 151 -7.61 10.63 -17.27
N VAL A 152 -6.48 11.21 -16.89
CA VAL A 152 -5.57 10.68 -15.88
C VAL A 152 -5.40 11.68 -14.75
N MET A 153 -5.48 11.18 -13.51
CA MET A 153 -5.00 11.87 -12.33
C MET A 153 -3.91 11.02 -11.69
N VAL A 154 -2.83 11.68 -11.29
CA VAL A 154 -1.69 11.02 -10.63
C VAL A 154 -1.62 11.45 -9.17
N GLU A 155 -1.49 10.48 -8.28
CA GLU A 155 -1.21 10.66 -6.88
C GLU A 155 0.25 10.34 -6.61
N LEU A 156 0.97 11.25 -5.95
CA LEU A 156 2.34 11.04 -5.50
C LEU A 156 2.37 11.07 -3.98
N VAL A 157 2.86 10.00 -3.37
CA VAL A 157 2.97 9.85 -1.92
C VAL A 157 4.43 9.74 -1.54
N GLY A 158 4.83 10.41 -0.47
CA GLY A 158 6.19 10.29 0.03
C GLY A 158 6.55 11.30 1.11
N GLU A 159 7.84 11.34 1.41
CA GLU A 159 8.41 12.19 2.45
C GLU A 159 8.48 13.65 2.01
N MET A 160 7.89 14.56 2.82
CA MET A 160 8.05 16.00 2.59
C MET A 160 9.43 16.48 3.07
N LYS A 161 10.22 17.02 2.15
CA LYS A 161 11.49 17.69 2.46
C LYS A 161 11.31 19.20 2.32
N ASN A 162 11.65 19.96 3.37
CA ASN A 162 11.46 21.42 3.38
C ASN A 162 10.03 21.87 3.04
N ASN A 163 9.02 21.15 3.57
CA ASN A 163 7.59 21.37 3.33
C ASN A 163 7.12 21.12 1.89
N LEU A 164 7.91 20.43 1.08
CA LEU A 164 7.60 20.10 -0.29
C LEU A 164 7.82 18.62 -0.55
N LEU A 165 6.87 17.95 -1.21
CA LEU A 165 7.02 16.57 -1.69
C LEU A 165 7.72 16.56 -3.06
N VAL A 166 7.16 17.32 -4.00
CA VAL A 166 7.69 17.50 -5.35
C VAL A 166 7.19 18.83 -5.92
N ASP A 167 7.95 19.45 -6.80
CA ASP A 167 7.47 20.61 -7.55
C ASP A 167 6.39 20.20 -8.56
N PHE A 168 5.24 20.89 -8.51
CA PHE A 168 4.10 20.58 -9.40
C PHE A 168 4.42 20.75 -10.88
N GLY A 169 5.25 21.74 -11.23
CA GLY A 169 5.63 21.99 -12.62
C GLY A 169 6.50 20.87 -13.18
N GLU A 170 7.46 20.39 -12.39
CA GLU A 170 8.30 19.25 -12.72
C GLU A 170 7.49 17.96 -12.83
N ALA A 171 6.64 17.68 -11.85
CA ALA A 171 5.78 16.50 -11.86
C ALA A 171 4.83 16.52 -13.09
N LYS A 172 4.17 17.63 -13.40
CA LYS A 172 3.31 17.78 -14.58
C LYS A 172 4.05 17.50 -15.88
N LYS A 173 5.28 18.01 -16.01
CA LYS A 173 6.11 17.76 -17.18
C LYS A 173 6.39 16.27 -17.37
N ILE A 174 6.79 15.58 -16.31
CA ILE A 174 7.06 14.14 -16.34
C ILE A 174 5.80 13.35 -16.71
N ILE A 175 4.67 13.66 -16.08
CA ILE A 175 3.40 12.99 -16.37
C ILE A 175 3.01 13.19 -17.84
N LYS A 176 3.10 14.42 -18.35
CA LYS A 176 2.79 14.73 -19.75
C LYS A 176 3.67 13.97 -20.75
N GLU A 177 4.98 13.83 -20.45
CA GLU A 177 5.90 13.03 -21.27
C GLU A 177 5.49 11.56 -21.31
N VAL A 178 5.04 11.00 -20.17
CA VAL A 178 4.56 9.61 -20.10
C VAL A 178 3.25 9.44 -20.86
N ILE A 179 2.29 10.36 -20.70
CA ILE A 179 1.03 10.32 -21.46
C ILE A 179 1.28 10.38 -22.96
N ALA A 180 2.22 11.19 -23.43
CA ALA A 180 2.56 11.27 -24.84
C ALA A 180 3.09 9.95 -25.45
N VAL A 181 3.64 9.05 -24.63
CA VAL A 181 4.08 7.72 -25.09
C VAL A 181 2.91 6.80 -25.41
N ILE A 182 1.81 6.93 -24.66
CA ILE A 182 0.64 6.04 -24.74
C ILE A 182 -0.53 6.64 -25.52
N ASP A 183 -0.49 7.94 -25.78
CA ASP A 183 -1.53 8.63 -26.52
C ASP A 183 -1.60 8.18 -27.98
N HIS A 184 -2.82 8.05 -28.53
CA HIS A 184 -3.10 7.61 -29.91
C HIS A 184 -2.51 6.23 -30.24
N LYS A 185 -2.55 5.28 -29.28
CA LYS A 185 -2.10 3.90 -29.47
C LYS A 185 -3.26 2.92 -29.56
N PHE A 186 -3.02 1.84 -30.28
CA PHE A 186 -3.80 0.61 -30.19
C PHE A 186 -3.19 -0.29 -29.12
N PHE A 187 -3.90 -0.52 -28.02
CA PHE A 187 -3.46 -1.39 -26.94
C PHE A 187 -3.95 -2.81 -27.13
N ILE A 188 -3.05 -3.76 -27.02
CA ILE A 188 -3.36 -5.19 -27.11
C ILE A 188 -2.41 -5.99 -26.21
N ASN A 189 -2.90 -7.08 -25.68
CA ASN A 189 -2.07 -8.02 -24.92
C ASN A 189 -1.06 -8.70 -25.86
N LYS A 190 0.22 -8.65 -25.49
CA LYS A 190 1.34 -9.26 -26.20
C LYS A 190 1.15 -10.76 -26.49
N ARG A 191 0.37 -11.47 -25.68
CA ARG A 191 0.07 -12.91 -25.89
C ARG A 191 -0.63 -13.19 -27.24
N TYR A 192 -1.27 -12.19 -27.83
CA TYR A 192 -1.94 -12.31 -29.14
C TYR A 192 -1.02 -12.02 -30.33
N LEU A 193 0.24 -11.65 -30.07
CA LEU A 193 1.23 -11.47 -31.12
C LEU A 193 1.62 -12.82 -31.69
N VAL A 194 1.36 -13.03 -32.97
CA VAL A 194 1.69 -14.26 -33.70
C VAL A 194 3.02 -14.14 -34.43
N LYS A 195 3.26 -12.97 -35.04
CA LYS A 195 4.44 -12.68 -35.85
C LYS A 195 4.70 -11.18 -35.88
N GLU A 196 5.94 -10.79 -36.07
CA GLU A 196 6.32 -9.41 -36.36
C GLU A 196 7.32 -9.34 -37.50
N ASP A 197 7.30 -8.25 -38.21
CA ASP A 197 8.32 -7.81 -39.16
C ASP A 197 8.90 -6.48 -38.73
N ASP A 198 9.69 -5.82 -39.55
CA ASP A 198 10.35 -4.55 -39.21
C ASP A 198 9.35 -3.42 -38.92
N LEU A 199 8.18 -3.44 -39.53
CA LEU A 199 7.21 -2.35 -39.51
C LEU A 199 5.92 -2.71 -38.78
N ASN A 200 5.54 -3.98 -38.73
CA ASN A 200 4.22 -4.41 -38.30
C ASN A 200 4.24 -5.53 -37.25
N TYR A 201 3.17 -5.57 -36.47
CA TYR A 201 2.74 -6.71 -35.65
C TYR A 201 1.59 -7.43 -36.33
N ASN A 202 1.65 -8.75 -36.39
CA ASN A 202 0.53 -9.60 -36.77
C ASN A 202 -0.08 -10.18 -35.49
N ILE A 203 -1.33 -9.86 -35.25
CA ILE A 203 -2.08 -10.17 -34.03
C ILE A 203 -3.26 -11.02 -34.40
N ALA A 204 -3.39 -12.21 -33.78
CA ALA A 204 -4.51 -13.10 -34.05
C ALA A 204 -5.01 -13.78 -32.77
N PHE A 205 -6.31 -13.85 -32.64
CA PHE A 205 -6.99 -14.52 -31.54
C PHE A 205 -8.46 -14.81 -31.85
N ASP A 206 -9.03 -15.76 -31.12
CA ASP A 206 -10.46 -16.05 -31.14
C ASP A 206 -11.11 -15.32 -29.94
N GLY A 207 -12.02 -14.42 -30.22
CA GLY A 207 -12.77 -13.67 -29.21
C GLY A 207 -14.24 -14.09 -29.18
N PRO A 208 -15.02 -13.67 -28.17
CA PRO A 208 -16.45 -13.97 -28.05
C PRO A 208 -17.30 -13.55 -29.25
N LYS A 209 -16.87 -12.57 -30.03
CA LYS A 209 -17.55 -12.06 -31.22
C LYS A 209 -16.99 -12.57 -32.54
N GLY A 210 -16.01 -13.47 -32.51
CA GLY A 210 -15.39 -14.04 -33.68
C GLY A 210 -13.87 -13.95 -33.68
N LYS A 211 -13.30 -14.37 -34.80
CA LYS A 211 -11.87 -14.42 -35.02
C LYS A 211 -11.34 -13.04 -35.45
N PHE A 212 -10.24 -12.63 -34.84
CA PHE A 212 -9.47 -11.44 -35.23
C PHE A 212 -8.15 -11.89 -35.89
N ASP A 213 -7.81 -11.22 -36.97
CA ASP A 213 -6.52 -11.34 -37.67
C ASP A 213 -6.16 -9.96 -38.17
N LEU A 214 -5.21 -9.31 -37.49
CA LEU A 214 -4.91 -7.90 -37.65
C LEU A 214 -3.42 -7.71 -37.97
N GLN A 215 -3.14 -6.87 -38.96
CA GLN A 215 -1.80 -6.33 -39.18
C GLN A 215 -1.77 -4.88 -38.74
N MET A 216 -0.95 -4.57 -37.74
CA MET A 216 -0.90 -3.25 -37.10
C MET A 216 0.51 -2.66 -37.14
N PRO A 217 0.67 -1.37 -37.48
CA PRO A 217 1.98 -0.72 -37.46
C PRO A 217 2.55 -0.69 -36.03
N LYS A 218 3.85 -0.97 -35.89
CA LYS A 218 4.54 -0.99 -34.60
C LYS A 218 4.50 0.37 -33.88
N ASN A 219 4.63 1.45 -34.61
CA ASN A 219 4.67 2.81 -34.06
C ASN A 219 3.34 3.29 -33.46
N THR A 220 2.22 2.69 -33.86
CA THR A 220 0.87 2.99 -33.34
C THR A 220 0.31 1.90 -32.44
N THR A 221 1.03 0.81 -32.23
CA THR A 221 0.61 -0.31 -31.39
C THR A 221 1.43 -0.39 -30.11
N TYR A 222 0.76 -0.51 -28.98
CA TYR A 222 1.39 -0.70 -27.68
C TYR A 222 1.06 -2.10 -27.15
N LEU A 223 2.08 -2.95 -27.02
CA LEU A 223 1.94 -4.30 -26.50
C LEU A 223 1.99 -4.29 -24.96
N LEU A 224 0.93 -4.74 -24.34
CA LEU A 224 0.82 -4.88 -22.89
C LEU A 224 1.15 -6.31 -22.45
N GLU A 225 1.72 -6.49 -21.26
CA GLU A 225 1.91 -7.83 -20.67
C GLU A 225 0.60 -8.46 -20.16
N GLY A 226 -0.46 -7.66 -20.00
CA GLY A 226 -1.81 -8.09 -19.62
C GLY A 226 -2.88 -7.61 -20.60
N GLU A 227 -4.14 -7.88 -20.30
CA GLU A 227 -5.26 -7.38 -21.10
C GLU A 227 -5.36 -5.86 -21.02
N ALA A 228 -5.86 -5.23 -22.08
CA ALA A 228 -5.98 -3.76 -22.18
C ALA A 228 -7.17 -3.24 -21.34
N THR A 229 -7.21 -3.58 -20.05
CA THR A 229 -8.16 -3.05 -19.08
C THR A 229 -7.63 -1.76 -18.48
N VAL A 230 -8.52 -0.94 -17.94
CA VAL A 230 -8.15 0.34 -17.30
C VAL A 230 -7.20 0.14 -16.12
N GLU A 231 -7.30 -0.99 -15.41
CA GLU A 231 -6.39 -1.35 -14.30
C GLU A 231 -4.97 -1.64 -14.81
N ASN A 232 -4.85 -2.38 -15.92
CA ASN A 232 -3.55 -2.67 -16.52
C ASN A 232 -2.93 -1.43 -17.18
N LEU A 233 -3.75 -0.57 -17.79
CA LEU A 233 -3.28 0.73 -18.30
C LEU A 233 -2.76 1.62 -17.17
N SER A 234 -3.45 1.67 -16.03
CA SER A 234 -2.97 2.38 -14.83
C SER A 234 -1.63 1.82 -14.35
N THR A 235 -1.49 0.50 -14.31
CA THR A 235 -0.25 -0.18 -13.95
C THR A 235 0.89 0.15 -14.93
N GLU A 236 0.60 0.22 -16.22
CA GLU A 236 1.59 0.55 -17.25
C GLU A 236 2.07 2.00 -17.12
N ILE A 237 1.15 2.94 -16.88
CA ILE A 237 1.52 4.34 -16.60
C ILE A 237 2.41 4.44 -15.35
N ILE A 238 2.10 3.69 -14.28
CA ILE A 238 2.94 3.64 -13.07
C ILE A 238 4.35 3.17 -13.42
N LYS A 239 4.50 2.09 -14.19
CA LYS A 239 5.81 1.58 -14.63
C LYS A 239 6.63 2.61 -15.40
N LEU A 240 5.98 3.42 -16.24
CA LEU A 240 6.62 4.49 -17.00
C LEU A 240 6.97 5.70 -16.12
N LEU A 241 6.17 5.99 -15.09
CA LEU A 241 6.38 7.11 -14.16
C LEU A 241 7.49 6.83 -13.14
N VAL A 242 7.49 5.65 -12.53
CA VAL A 242 8.36 5.30 -11.39
C VAL A 242 9.85 5.62 -11.65
N PRO A 243 10.46 5.27 -12.80
CA PRO A 243 11.86 5.57 -13.06
C PRO A 243 12.19 7.06 -13.15
N LYS A 244 11.17 7.90 -13.36
CA LYS A 244 11.30 9.35 -13.55
C LYS A 244 10.99 10.15 -12.27
N MET A 245 10.47 9.48 -11.22
CA MET A 245 10.08 10.13 -9.98
C MET A 245 11.29 10.46 -9.10
N PRO A 246 11.29 11.62 -8.43
CA PRO A 246 12.34 11.99 -7.48
C PRO A 246 12.34 11.06 -6.26
N GLU A 247 13.46 11.05 -5.53
CA GLU A 247 13.66 10.16 -4.37
C GLU A 247 12.67 10.38 -3.23
N SER A 248 12.10 11.59 -3.13
CA SER A 248 11.08 11.91 -2.13
C SER A 248 9.76 11.17 -2.33
N VAL A 249 9.49 10.67 -3.54
CA VAL A 249 8.27 9.92 -3.87
C VAL A 249 8.48 8.44 -3.54
N GLU A 250 7.66 7.91 -2.66
CA GLU A 250 7.69 6.52 -2.17
C GLU A 250 6.61 5.63 -2.79
N ALA A 251 5.50 6.24 -3.25
CA ALA A 251 4.46 5.54 -3.97
C ALA A 251 3.83 6.43 -5.05
N VAL A 252 3.35 5.78 -6.12
CA VAL A 252 2.64 6.41 -7.23
C VAL A 252 1.28 5.76 -7.38
N GLY A 253 0.22 6.56 -7.33
CA GLY A 253 -1.14 6.19 -7.67
C GLY A 253 -1.53 6.77 -9.03
N VAL A 254 -2.23 5.98 -9.83
CA VAL A 254 -2.78 6.43 -11.12
C VAL A 254 -4.27 6.13 -11.16
N TYR A 255 -5.05 7.17 -11.39
CA TYR A 255 -6.49 7.10 -11.68
C TYR A 255 -6.69 7.29 -13.17
N ILE A 256 -7.37 6.35 -13.82
CA ILE A 256 -7.82 6.51 -15.21
C ILE A 256 -9.34 6.49 -15.24
N TYR A 257 -9.92 7.44 -15.92
CA TYR A 257 -11.36 7.53 -16.16
C TYR A 257 -11.66 7.27 -17.64
N GLU A 258 -12.39 6.19 -17.96
CA GLU A 258 -12.92 5.86 -19.29
C GLU A 258 -14.31 6.48 -19.51
N GLY A 259 -14.39 7.81 -19.45
CA GLY A 259 -15.65 8.52 -19.54
C GLY A 259 -16.34 8.72 -18.19
N TYR A 260 -17.67 9.00 -18.20
CA TYR A 260 -18.40 9.40 -17.01
C TYR A 260 -18.58 8.23 -16.02
N ASN A 261 -18.14 8.41 -14.77
CA ASN A 261 -18.31 7.45 -13.65
C ASN A 261 -17.71 6.06 -13.86
N LYS A 262 -16.72 5.90 -14.72
CA LYS A 262 -16.00 4.63 -14.92
C LYS A 262 -14.51 4.88 -14.84
N GLY A 263 -13.81 4.16 -14.01
CA GLY A 263 -12.38 4.28 -13.90
C GLY A 263 -11.79 3.28 -12.93
N ALA A 264 -10.48 3.25 -12.87
CA ALA A 264 -9.72 2.49 -11.88
C ALA A 264 -8.70 3.37 -11.21
N HIS A 265 -8.36 3.04 -9.97
CA HIS A 265 -7.23 3.57 -9.23
C HIS A 265 -6.31 2.44 -8.83
N ILE A 266 -5.09 2.52 -9.26
CA ILE A 266 -4.01 1.59 -8.88
C ILE A 266 -2.91 2.42 -8.20
N ILE A 267 -2.42 1.94 -7.08
CA ILE A 267 -1.29 2.53 -6.36
C ILE A 267 -0.19 1.48 -6.20
N SER A 268 1.06 1.89 -6.39
CA SER A 268 2.23 1.03 -6.23
C SER A 268 3.30 1.73 -5.41
N GLN A 269 3.88 1.01 -4.46
CA GLN A 269 5.08 1.46 -3.76
C GLN A 269 6.30 1.36 -4.68
N ILE A 270 7.21 2.32 -4.54
CA ILE A 270 8.48 2.34 -5.26
C ILE A 270 9.52 1.60 -4.43
N SER A 271 9.92 0.41 -4.89
CA SER A 271 11.09 -0.28 -4.34
C SER A 271 12.34 0.27 -5.00
N ARG A 272 13.15 1.02 -4.26
CA ARG A 272 14.48 1.47 -4.71
C ARG A 272 15.52 0.53 -4.11
N SER A 273 16.14 -0.27 -4.96
CA SER A 273 17.28 -1.14 -4.60
C SER A 273 18.55 -0.34 -4.45
#